data_7d509805cca4a5dc2c90e38e60e4dbaa
#
_entry.id   7d509805cca4a5dc2c90e38e60e4dbaa
#
_cell.length_a   1.000
_cell.length_b   1.000
_cell.length_c   1.000
_cell.angle_alpha   90.00
_cell.angle_beta   90.00
_cell.angle_gamma   90.00
#
_symmetry.space_group_name_H-M   'P 1'
#
loop_
_entity.id
_entity.type
_entity.pdbx_description
1 polymer ?
#
loop_
_entity_poly.entity_id
_entity_poly.type
_entity_poly.pdbx_seq_one_letter_code
_entity_poly.pdbx_strand_id
1 'polypeptide(L)'
;MSNIRIGKSSVRLTDDDYAGYMLLNTILGGYFGSRLMSNIREEKGYTYGIGSFNVSLPQRSYWSITTEVNNEYTEATIEEIFKEIHKLRTETVPAEELNLVKNYLYGDLLRELDGVFAQSDSLKHKLNYGLDNSFYIGIIEKIRQCTPEAILELADKYWNPEEMYIVTAGQP
;
A
#
# COMPACT_ATOMS: atom_id res chain seq x y z
N MET A 1 -7.11 -8.49 22.95
CA MET A 1 -6.91 -8.11 21.54
C MET A 1 -5.46 -7.68 21.34
N SER A 2 -4.88 -8.07 20.24
CA SER A 2 -3.49 -7.72 19.86
C SER A 2 -3.50 -6.76 18.71
N ASN A 3 -2.79 -5.65 18.84
CA ASN A 3 -2.46 -4.76 17.75
C ASN A 3 -1.19 -5.25 17.07
N ILE A 4 -1.23 -5.41 15.75
CA ILE A 4 -0.08 -5.81 14.93
C ILE A 4 0.30 -4.64 14.03
N ARG A 5 1.59 -4.30 14.03
CA ARG A 5 2.18 -3.36 13.08
C ARG A 5 3.42 -3.98 12.46
N ILE A 6 3.46 -4.00 11.13
CA ILE A 6 4.63 -4.42 10.36
C ILE A 6 5.03 -3.24 9.50
N GLY A 7 6.29 -2.85 9.52
CA GLY A 7 6.71 -1.68 8.76
C GLY A 7 8.20 -1.61 8.48
N LYS A 8 8.55 -0.73 7.56
CA LYS A 8 9.93 -0.42 7.16
C LYS A 8 10.03 0.96 6.51
N SER A 9 11.25 1.44 6.31
CA SER A 9 11.51 2.59 5.44
C SER A 9 11.03 2.31 4.02
N SER A 10 10.54 3.33 3.33
CA SER A 10 9.85 3.17 2.06
C SER A 10 10.23 4.22 1.02
N VAL A 11 9.63 4.07 -0.16
CA VAL A 11 9.76 4.93 -1.33
C VAL A 11 9.20 6.32 -1.02
N ARG A 12 9.96 7.35 -1.37
CA ARG A 12 9.54 8.75 -1.22
C ARG A 12 8.64 9.16 -2.39
N LEU A 13 7.84 10.17 -2.14
CA LEU A 13 6.93 10.75 -3.13
C LEU A 13 7.64 11.18 -4.43
N THR A 14 8.90 11.62 -4.33
CA THR A 14 9.72 12.10 -5.44
C THR A 14 10.53 11.01 -6.14
N ASP A 15 10.50 9.79 -5.65
CA ASP A 15 11.26 8.68 -6.25
C ASP A 15 10.54 8.15 -7.50
N ASP A 16 11.29 7.71 -8.49
CA ASP A 16 10.73 7.24 -9.77
C ASP A 16 9.80 6.04 -9.62
N ASP A 17 10.04 5.20 -8.63
CA ASP A 17 9.25 4.00 -8.36
C ASP A 17 7.94 4.28 -7.59
N TYR A 18 7.71 5.54 -7.17
CA TYR A 18 6.57 5.88 -6.31
C TYR A 18 5.21 5.45 -6.88
N ALA A 19 4.97 5.71 -8.16
CA ALA A 19 3.69 5.35 -8.80
C ALA A 19 3.45 3.83 -8.85
N GLY A 20 4.48 3.06 -9.19
CA GLY A 20 4.43 1.60 -9.17
C GLY A 20 4.28 1.06 -7.75
N TYR A 21 4.96 1.69 -6.78
CA TYR A 21 4.84 1.33 -5.38
C TYR A 21 3.44 1.62 -4.81
N MET A 22 2.78 2.70 -5.24
CA MET A 22 1.36 2.95 -4.92
C MET A 22 0.46 1.80 -5.39
N LEU A 23 0.63 1.35 -6.65
CA LEU A 23 -0.09 0.20 -7.18
C LEU A 23 0.16 -1.06 -6.35
N LEU A 24 1.42 -1.38 -6.11
CA LEU A 24 1.84 -2.54 -5.32
C LEU A 24 1.21 -2.52 -3.92
N ASN A 25 1.29 -1.38 -3.22
CA ASN A 25 0.68 -1.22 -1.90
C ASN A 25 -0.85 -1.35 -1.95
N THR A 26 -1.49 -0.79 -2.98
CA THR A 26 -2.95 -0.87 -3.12
C THR A 26 -3.41 -2.31 -3.36
N ILE A 27 -2.70 -3.09 -4.18
CA ILE A 27 -2.96 -4.51 -4.38
C ILE A 27 -2.88 -5.28 -3.05
N LEU A 28 -1.85 -5.02 -2.24
CA LEU A 28 -1.67 -5.72 -0.97
C LEU A 28 -2.74 -5.37 0.06
N GLY A 29 -2.92 -4.08 0.37
CA GLY A 29 -3.74 -3.66 1.51
C GLY A 29 -4.30 -2.23 1.42
N GLY A 30 -4.22 -1.57 0.25
CA GLY A 30 -4.59 -0.15 0.12
C GLY A 30 -6.07 0.12 -0.10
N TYR A 31 -6.92 -0.90 -0.27
CA TYR A 31 -8.37 -0.74 -0.47
C TYR A 31 -9.13 -1.96 0.06
N PHE A 32 -10.47 -1.85 0.07
CA PHE A 32 -11.34 -2.89 0.66
C PHE A 32 -11.24 -4.25 -0.04
N GLY A 33 -11.07 -4.29 -1.36
CA GLY A 33 -10.89 -5.53 -2.14
C GLY A 33 -9.45 -6.03 -2.24
N SER A 34 -8.53 -5.53 -1.41
CA SER A 34 -7.12 -5.89 -1.42
C SER A 34 -6.87 -7.32 -0.91
N ARG A 35 -5.70 -7.86 -1.22
CA ARG A 35 -5.35 -9.25 -0.84
C ARG A 35 -5.39 -9.50 0.65
N LEU A 36 -4.88 -8.56 1.48
CA LEU A 36 -4.95 -8.69 2.93
C LEU A 36 -6.38 -8.68 3.46
N MET A 37 -7.24 -7.82 2.90
CA MET A 37 -8.64 -7.76 3.30
C MET A 37 -9.38 -9.05 2.92
N SER A 38 -9.21 -9.53 1.69
CA SER A 38 -9.85 -10.76 1.21
C SER A 38 -9.40 -11.98 2.01
N ASN A 39 -8.10 -12.15 2.25
CA ASN A 39 -7.55 -13.30 2.97
C ASN A 39 -7.90 -13.23 4.48
N ILE A 40 -7.49 -12.16 5.15
CA ILE A 40 -7.46 -12.14 6.63
C ILE A 40 -8.81 -11.75 7.22
N ARG A 41 -9.53 -10.80 6.57
CA ARG A 41 -10.84 -10.37 7.03
C ARG A 41 -11.97 -11.25 6.51
N GLU A 42 -12.04 -11.46 5.17
CA GLU A 42 -13.21 -12.12 4.56
C GLU A 42 -13.14 -13.65 4.65
N GLU A 43 -12.01 -14.27 4.30
CA GLU A 43 -11.88 -15.73 4.32
C GLU A 43 -11.66 -16.28 5.72
N LYS A 44 -10.76 -15.66 6.51
CA LYS A 44 -10.36 -16.18 7.84
C LYS A 44 -11.13 -15.55 9.00
N GLY A 45 -11.66 -14.34 8.84
CA GLY A 45 -12.41 -13.67 9.88
C GLY A 45 -11.58 -13.27 11.11
N TYR A 46 -10.26 -13.12 10.97
CA TYR A 46 -9.36 -12.84 12.11
C TYR A 46 -9.45 -11.38 12.58
N THR A 47 -9.89 -10.47 11.72
CA THR A 47 -9.94 -9.03 11.99
C THR A 47 -11.19 -8.38 11.42
N TYR A 48 -11.58 -7.23 11.96
CA TYR A 48 -12.55 -6.33 11.34
C TYR A 48 -11.98 -5.48 10.23
N GLY A 49 -10.66 -5.32 10.18
CA GLY A 49 -9.98 -4.57 9.13
C GLY A 49 -8.46 -4.67 9.22
N ILE A 50 -7.84 -4.71 8.07
CA ILE A 50 -6.41 -4.70 7.87
C ILE A 50 -6.08 -3.81 6.68
N GLY A 51 -5.00 -3.06 6.76
CA GLY A 51 -4.58 -2.20 5.65
C GLY A 51 -3.09 -1.99 5.62
N SER A 52 -2.59 -1.62 4.44
CA SER A 52 -1.21 -1.19 4.24
C SER A 52 -1.16 0.24 3.71
N PHE A 53 -0.21 1.01 4.22
CA PHE A 53 -0.09 2.44 3.95
C PHE A 53 1.36 2.82 3.65
N ASN A 54 1.56 3.65 2.65
CA ASN A 54 2.82 4.33 2.42
C ASN A 54 2.68 5.79 2.87
N VAL A 55 3.39 6.17 3.91
CA VAL A 55 3.33 7.53 4.47
C VAL A 55 4.57 8.29 4.04
N SER A 56 4.37 9.30 3.20
CA SER A 56 5.42 10.20 2.77
C SER A 56 5.55 11.38 3.73
N LEU A 57 6.78 11.63 4.17
CA LEU A 57 7.17 12.81 4.92
C LEU A 57 8.23 13.58 4.10
N PRO A 58 8.45 14.88 4.32
CA PRO A 58 9.35 15.66 3.48
C PRO A 58 10.76 15.11 3.33
N GLN A 59 11.28 14.44 4.37
CA GLN A 59 12.65 13.91 4.36
C GLN A 59 12.73 12.38 4.35
N ARG A 60 11.66 11.69 4.71
CA ARG A 60 11.62 10.22 4.84
C ARG A 60 10.23 9.71 4.48
N SER A 61 10.15 8.44 4.16
CA SER A 61 8.89 7.73 4.00
C SER A 61 8.95 6.41 4.74
N TYR A 62 7.81 5.94 5.18
CA TYR A 62 7.68 4.60 5.74
C TYR A 62 6.42 3.92 5.22
N TRP A 63 6.51 2.63 5.10
CA TRP A 63 5.39 1.76 4.79
C TRP A 63 5.02 0.96 6.03
N SER A 64 3.72 0.74 6.24
CA SER A 64 3.24 0.00 7.39
C SER A 64 1.96 -0.77 7.07
N ILE A 65 1.86 -2.00 7.56
CA ILE A 65 0.61 -2.75 7.70
C ILE A 65 0.12 -2.57 9.13
N THR A 66 -1.19 -2.38 9.29
CA THR A 66 -1.82 -2.29 10.61
C THR A 66 -3.08 -3.12 10.67
N THR A 67 -3.25 -3.86 11.77
CA THR A 67 -4.48 -4.59 12.08
C THR A 67 -4.62 -4.83 13.58
N GLU A 68 -5.83 -5.16 13.99
CA GLU A 68 -6.16 -5.58 15.35
C GLU A 68 -6.89 -6.91 15.29
N VAL A 69 -6.43 -7.89 16.08
CA VAL A 69 -6.96 -9.27 16.07
C VAL A 69 -7.17 -9.78 17.51
N ASN A 70 -7.93 -10.85 17.68
CA ASN A 70 -7.91 -11.59 18.94
C ASN A 70 -6.50 -12.19 19.18
N ASN A 71 -6.09 -12.26 20.44
CA ASN A 71 -4.72 -12.71 20.81
C ASN A 71 -4.37 -14.08 20.21
N GLU A 72 -5.32 -15.00 20.15
CA GLU A 72 -5.16 -16.34 19.57
C GLU A 72 -4.80 -16.34 18.08
N TYR A 73 -5.15 -15.29 17.31
CA TYR A 73 -4.89 -15.18 15.89
C TYR A 73 -3.64 -14.35 15.55
N THR A 74 -2.90 -13.86 16.55
CA THR A 74 -1.78 -12.95 16.34
C THR A 74 -0.71 -13.56 15.42
N GLU A 75 -0.21 -14.74 15.76
CA GLU A 75 0.81 -15.42 14.96
C GLU A 75 0.30 -15.83 13.58
N ALA A 76 -0.89 -16.42 13.53
CA ALA A 76 -1.52 -16.83 12.28
C ALA A 76 -1.74 -15.64 11.32
N THR A 77 -2.11 -14.48 11.85
CA THR A 77 -2.28 -13.25 11.06
C THR A 77 -0.95 -12.77 10.48
N ILE A 78 0.11 -12.77 11.27
CA ILE A 78 1.46 -12.40 10.81
C ILE A 78 1.91 -13.35 9.69
N GLU A 79 1.73 -14.65 9.86
CA GLU A 79 2.06 -15.64 8.81
C GLU A 79 1.30 -15.38 7.51
N GLU A 80 -0.01 -15.11 7.58
CA GLU A 80 -0.81 -14.82 6.40
C GLU A 80 -0.40 -13.53 5.70
N ILE A 81 -0.04 -12.48 6.46
CA ILE A 81 0.52 -11.25 5.90
C ILE A 81 1.78 -11.56 5.08
N PHE A 82 2.72 -12.32 5.64
CA PHE A 82 3.95 -12.67 4.94
C PHE A 82 3.73 -13.62 3.76
N LYS A 83 2.71 -14.48 3.79
CA LYS A 83 2.32 -15.28 2.63
C LYS A 83 1.86 -14.40 1.46
N GLU A 84 1.04 -13.38 1.71
CA GLU A 84 0.60 -12.46 0.65
C GLU A 84 1.77 -11.61 0.11
N ILE A 85 2.68 -11.14 0.98
CA ILE A 85 3.91 -10.47 0.56
C ILE A 85 4.77 -11.40 -0.30
N HIS A 86 4.94 -12.66 0.10
CA HIS A 86 5.71 -13.66 -0.65
C HIS A 86 5.12 -13.91 -2.04
N LYS A 87 3.80 -14.08 -2.14
CA LYS A 87 3.12 -14.24 -3.45
C LYS A 87 3.41 -13.07 -4.38
N LEU A 88 3.32 -11.82 -3.88
CA LEU A 88 3.61 -10.63 -4.69
C LEU A 88 5.07 -10.53 -5.12
N ARG A 89 6.00 -11.14 -4.38
CA ARG A 89 7.42 -11.20 -4.72
C ARG A 89 7.80 -12.34 -5.66
N THR A 90 6.95 -13.35 -5.82
CA THR A 90 7.30 -14.57 -6.56
C THR A 90 6.36 -14.86 -7.73
N GLU A 91 5.19 -14.25 -7.75
CA GLU A 91 4.17 -14.50 -8.75
C GLU A 91 3.72 -13.19 -9.40
N THR A 92 3.55 -13.17 -10.71
CA THR A 92 3.00 -12.01 -11.40
C THR A 92 1.53 -11.81 -11.04
N VAL A 93 1.15 -10.56 -10.83
CA VAL A 93 -0.23 -10.17 -10.56
C VAL A 93 -1.08 -10.42 -11.81
N PRO A 94 -2.27 -11.05 -11.70
CA PRO A 94 -3.20 -11.16 -12.83
C PRO A 94 -3.51 -9.81 -13.46
N ALA A 95 -3.54 -9.74 -14.79
CA ALA A 95 -3.80 -8.50 -15.52
C ALA A 95 -5.16 -7.86 -15.14
N GLU A 96 -6.16 -8.68 -14.83
CA GLU A 96 -7.48 -8.22 -14.38
C GLU A 96 -7.40 -7.52 -13.02
N GLU A 97 -6.69 -8.10 -12.06
CA GLU A 97 -6.45 -7.51 -10.74
C GLU A 97 -5.70 -6.18 -10.86
N LEU A 98 -4.64 -6.14 -11.66
CA LEU A 98 -3.88 -4.92 -11.89
C LEU A 98 -4.74 -3.82 -12.52
N ASN A 99 -5.56 -4.14 -13.52
CA ASN A 99 -6.45 -3.18 -14.17
C ASN A 99 -7.54 -2.67 -13.20
N LEU A 100 -8.09 -3.52 -12.35
CA LEU A 100 -9.04 -3.12 -11.32
C LEU A 100 -8.41 -2.11 -10.37
N VAL A 101 -7.21 -2.37 -9.89
CA VAL A 101 -6.48 -1.48 -8.96
C VAL A 101 -6.08 -0.17 -9.65
N LYS A 102 -5.68 -0.19 -10.91
CA LYS A 102 -5.43 1.05 -11.68
C LYS A 102 -6.68 1.93 -11.73
N ASN A 103 -7.85 1.34 -12.04
CA ASN A 103 -9.10 2.09 -12.09
C ASN A 103 -9.50 2.63 -10.71
N TYR A 104 -9.28 1.87 -9.65
CA TYR A 104 -9.48 2.34 -8.28
C TYR A 104 -8.62 3.58 -7.99
N LEU A 105 -7.31 3.51 -8.27
CA LEU A 105 -6.39 4.64 -8.04
C LEU A 105 -6.73 5.85 -8.90
N TYR A 106 -7.18 5.68 -10.14
CA TYR A 106 -7.64 6.81 -10.95
C TYR A 106 -8.84 7.51 -10.32
N GLY A 107 -9.80 6.75 -9.82
CA GLY A 107 -10.95 7.31 -9.11
C GLY A 107 -10.54 8.05 -7.82
N ASP A 108 -9.56 7.51 -7.11
CA ASP A 108 -9.03 8.10 -5.87
C ASP A 108 -8.29 9.43 -6.16
N LEU A 109 -7.39 9.44 -7.13
CA LEU A 109 -6.68 10.64 -7.59
C LEU A 109 -7.62 11.73 -8.11
N LEU A 110 -8.70 11.35 -8.80
CA LEU A 110 -9.71 12.32 -9.25
C LEU A 110 -10.47 12.94 -8.08
N ARG A 111 -10.78 12.17 -7.04
CA ARG A 111 -11.42 12.68 -5.81
C ARG A 111 -10.53 13.66 -5.06
N GLU A 112 -9.21 13.46 -5.05
CA GLU A 112 -8.26 14.41 -4.45
C GLU A 112 -8.22 15.78 -5.16
N LEU A 113 -8.75 15.87 -6.37
CA LEU A 113 -8.82 17.09 -7.17
C LEU A 113 -10.24 17.68 -7.25
N ASP A 114 -11.24 16.98 -6.73
CA ASP A 114 -12.65 17.40 -6.80
C ASP A 114 -13.06 18.26 -5.61
N GLY A 115 -13.51 19.46 -5.93
CA GLY A 115 -14.00 20.43 -4.94
C GLY A 115 -12.92 21.33 -4.34
N VAL A 116 -13.38 22.44 -3.76
CA VAL A 116 -12.51 23.53 -3.29
C VAL A 116 -11.58 23.11 -2.15
N PHE A 117 -12.06 22.29 -1.23
CA PHE A 117 -11.26 21.81 -0.12
C PHE A 117 -10.18 20.83 -0.58
N ALA A 118 -10.52 19.87 -1.44
CA ALA A 118 -9.57 18.92 -2.02
C ALA A 118 -8.48 19.64 -2.82
N GLN A 119 -8.85 20.63 -3.63
CA GLN A 119 -7.89 21.46 -4.37
C GLN A 119 -6.97 22.27 -3.42
N SER A 120 -7.49 22.78 -2.31
CA SER A 120 -6.70 23.48 -1.30
C SER A 120 -5.68 22.56 -0.63
N ASP A 121 -6.10 21.34 -0.24
CA ASP A 121 -5.20 20.35 0.35
C ASP A 121 -4.16 19.86 -0.67
N SER A 122 -4.55 19.65 -1.94
CA SER A 122 -3.63 19.33 -3.02
C SER A 122 -2.59 20.44 -3.25
N LEU A 123 -3.00 21.72 -3.20
CA LEU A 123 -2.07 22.84 -3.31
C LEU A 123 -1.09 22.87 -2.13
N LYS A 124 -1.59 22.72 -0.91
CA LYS A 124 -0.76 22.65 0.30
C LYS A 124 0.24 21.49 0.21
N HIS A 125 -0.20 20.32 -0.26
CA HIS A 125 0.67 19.17 -0.46
C HIS A 125 1.77 19.45 -1.48
N LYS A 126 1.43 20.04 -2.62
CA LYS A 126 2.41 20.45 -3.64
C LYS A 126 3.44 21.42 -3.08
N LEU A 127 3.02 22.44 -2.35
CA LEU A 127 3.93 23.40 -1.75
C LEU A 127 4.87 22.79 -0.71
N ASN A 128 4.37 21.89 0.12
CA ASN A 128 5.16 21.22 1.15
C ASN A 128 6.26 20.32 0.58
N TYR A 129 6.02 19.73 -0.60
CA TYR A 129 6.95 18.79 -1.24
C TYR A 129 7.68 19.38 -2.46
N GLY A 130 7.46 20.66 -2.77
CA GLY A 130 8.08 21.31 -3.94
C GLY A 130 7.62 20.74 -5.28
N LEU A 131 6.38 20.26 -5.35
CA LEU A 131 5.80 19.64 -6.53
C LEU A 131 5.04 20.66 -7.37
N ASP A 132 4.95 20.40 -8.65
CA ASP A 132 4.17 21.17 -9.61
C ASP A 132 2.93 20.40 -10.11
N ASN A 133 2.21 20.99 -11.05
CA ASN A 133 1.02 20.34 -11.64
C ASN A 133 1.35 19.14 -12.52
N SER A 134 2.59 19.02 -13.03
CA SER A 134 3.01 17.90 -13.87
C SER A 134 3.18 16.62 -13.05
N PHE A 135 3.34 16.72 -11.74
CA PHE A 135 3.50 15.59 -10.83
C PHE A 135 2.32 14.60 -10.95
N TYR A 136 1.09 15.09 -10.80
CA TYR A 136 -0.09 14.20 -10.88
C TYR A 136 -0.27 13.57 -12.27
N ILE A 137 0.01 14.34 -13.32
CA ILE A 137 -0.02 13.82 -14.69
C ILE A 137 1.02 12.71 -14.85
N GLY A 138 2.23 12.92 -14.36
CA GLY A 138 3.30 11.93 -14.39
C GLY A 138 2.95 10.65 -13.62
N ILE A 139 2.32 10.78 -12.44
CA ILE A 139 1.85 9.63 -11.65
C ILE A 139 0.80 8.83 -12.44
N ILE A 140 -0.19 9.50 -13.02
CA ILE A 140 -1.24 8.83 -13.82
C ILE A 140 -0.64 8.08 -15.01
N GLU A 141 0.32 8.69 -15.72
CA GLU A 141 0.99 8.04 -16.85
C GLU A 141 1.80 6.82 -16.42
N LYS A 142 2.58 6.93 -15.34
CA LYS A 142 3.35 5.81 -14.77
C LYS A 142 2.44 4.67 -14.31
N ILE A 143 1.31 4.97 -13.65
CA ILE A 143 0.29 3.98 -13.28
C ILE A 143 -0.24 3.27 -14.54
N ARG A 144 -0.57 4.02 -15.59
CA ARG A 144 -1.09 3.45 -16.83
C ARG A 144 -0.12 2.47 -17.49
N GLN A 145 1.16 2.81 -17.51
CA GLN A 145 2.22 2.03 -18.17
C GLN A 145 2.72 0.85 -17.32
N CYS A 146 2.40 0.81 -16.03
CA CYS A 146 2.88 -0.24 -15.13
C CYS A 146 2.36 -1.61 -15.57
N THR A 147 3.24 -2.60 -15.63
CA THR A 147 2.93 -3.99 -16.02
C THR A 147 2.93 -4.93 -14.81
N PRO A 148 2.36 -6.15 -14.94
CA PRO A 148 2.46 -7.17 -13.88
C PRO A 148 3.90 -7.51 -13.49
N GLU A 149 4.82 -7.54 -14.47
CA GLU A 149 6.24 -7.80 -14.26
C GLU A 149 6.91 -6.68 -13.45
N ALA A 150 6.56 -5.41 -13.76
CA ALA A 150 7.06 -4.26 -12.99
C ALA A 150 6.60 -4.31 -11.52
N ILE A 151 5.37 -4.77 -11.25
CA ILE A 151 4.87 -4.98 -9.87
C ILE A 151 5.70 -6.05 -9.15
N LEU A 152 5.99 -7.17 -9.83
CA LEU A 152 6.82 -8.25 -9.28
C LEU A 152 8.23 -7.74 -8.92
N GLU A 153 8.87 -7.01 -9.84
CA GLU A 153 10.21 -6.43 -9.63
C GLU A 153 10.21 -5.45 -8.44
N LEU A 154 9.20 -4.61 -8.33
CA LEU A 154 9.06 -3.67 -7.21
C LEU A 154 8.82 -4.39 -5.88
N ALA A 155 8.02 -5.45 -5.87
CA ALA A 155 7.79 -6.24 -4.67
C ALA A 155 9.07 -6.92 -4.18
N ASP A 156 9.85 -7.50 -5.10
CA ASP A 156 11.13 -8.12 -4.75
C ASP A 156 12.17 -7.08 -4.28
N LYS A 157 12.22 -5.93 -4.93
CA LYS A 157 13.13 -4.82 -4.57
C LYS A 157 12.84 -4.23 -3.20
N TYR A 158 11.57 -4.02 -2.85
CA TYR A 158 11.21 -3.22 -1.69
C TYR A 158 10.67 -4.03 -0.50
N TRP A 159 10.15 -5.23 -0.70
CA TRP A 159 9.46 -5.98 0.37
C TRP A 159 10.23 -7.22 0.85
N ASN A 160 11.54 -7.05 1.06
CA ASN A 160 12.32 -8.08 1.74
C ASN A 160 11.87 -8.22 3.21
N PRO A 161 11.37 -9.41 3.64
CA PRO A 161 10.90 -9.63 5.01
C PRO A 161 11.95 -9.39 6.08
N GLU A 162 13.23 -9.64 5.79
CA GLU A 162 14.34 -9.44 6.74
C GLU A 162 14.57 -7.96 7.12
N GLU A 163 14.05 -7.03 6.33
CA GLU A 163 14.13 -5.59 6.58
C GLU A 163 12.89 -5.03 7.30
N MET A 164 11.91 -5.88 7.62
CA MET A 164 10.66 -5.47 8.22
C MET A 164 10.72 -5.60 9.75
N TYR A 165 10.20 -4.57 10.42
CA TYR A 165 10.01 -4.57 11.86
C TYR A 165 8.59 -5.01 12.16
N ILE A 166 8.44 -5.96 13.10
CA ILE A 166 7.15 -6.44 13.58
C ILE A 166 6.99 -5.97 15.01
N VAL A 167 5.91 -5.27 15.29
CA VAL A 167 5.54 -4.83 16.63
C VAL A 167 4.16 -5.35 16.95
N THR A 168 4.05 -6.10 18.05
CA THR A 168 2.77 -6.57 18.59
C THR A 168 2.55 -5.97 19.97
N ALA A 169 1.34 -5.47 20.22
CA ALA A 169 0.92 -4.95 21.51
C ALA A 169 -0.42 -5.57 21.90
N GLY A 170 -0.44 -6.31 22.96
CA GLY A 170 -1.62 -7.00 23.49
C GLY A 170 -1.29 -7.73 24.79
N GLN A 171 -2.29 -8.26 25.44
CA GLN A 171 -2.03 -9.18 26.56
C GLN A 171 -1.63 -10.55 26.01
N PRO A 172 -0.64 -11.21 26.60
CA PRO A 172 -0.27 -12.56 26.24
C PRO A 172 -1.39 -13.56 26.53
#